data_55bb8818322b49a7b75e09ee4a8bb518
#
_entry.id   55bb8818322b49a7b75e09ee4a8bb518
#
_cell.length_a   1.000
_cell.length_b   1.000
_cell.length_c   1.000
_cell.angle_alpha   90.00
_cell.angle_beta   90.00
_cell.angle_gamma   90.00
#
_symmetry.space_group_name_H-M   'P 1'
#
loop_
_entity.id
_entity.type
_entity.pdbx_description
1 polymer ?
#
loop_
_entity_poly.entity_id
_entity_poly.type
_entity_poly.pdbx_seq_one_letter_code
_entity_poly.pdbx_strand_id
1 'polypeptide(L)' 'MSKELGKVKWFNNKKGFGFIERSSGGDVFVHYSAIVSDGYKTLKEGDSVEFTITQGPKGFQAENVEKMA' A
#
# COMPACT_ATOMS: atom_id res chain seq x y z
N MET A 1 1.05 -9.97 14.05
CA MET A 1 1.02 -9.29 12.76
C MET A 1 -0.40 -9.05 12.36
N SER A 2 -0.78 -7.81 12.36
CA SER A 2 -2.15 -7.45 12.05
C SER A 2 -2.21 -6.78 10.69
N LYS A 3 -3.24 -7.12 9.95
CA LYS A 3 -3.52 -6.43 8.69
C LYS A 3 -4.26 -5.15 8.99
N GLU A 4 -3.99 -4.14 8.18
CA GLU A 4 -4.68 -2.87 8.30
C GLU A 4 -5.40 -2.56 7.01
N LEU A 5 -6.40 -1.71 7.12
CA LEU A 5 -7.13 -1.22 5.98
C LEU A 5 -6.74 0.22 5.72
N GLY A 6 -6.75 0.61 4.47
CA GLY A 6 -6.45 1.97 4.10
C GLY A 6 -6.88 2.27 2.69
N LYS A 7 -6.61 3.48 2.27
CA LYS A 7 -6.89 3.92 0.91
C LYS A 7 -5.63 4.47 0.28
N VAL A 8 -5.46 4.19 -0.99
CA VAL A 8 -4.30 4.70 -1.72
C VAL A 8 -4.43 6.21 -1.84
N LYS A 9 -3.44 6.91 -1.29
CA LYS A 9 -3.41 8.36 -1.38
C LYS A 9 -2.94 8.78 -2.76
N TRP A 10 -1.87 8.16 -3.23
CA TRP A 10 -1.42 8.31 -4.61
C TRP A 10 -0.43 7.18 -4.90
N PHE A 11 -0.27 6.89 -6.17
CA PHE A 11 0.68 5.86 -6.60
C PHE A 11 1.25 6.24 -7.96
N ASN A 12 2.57 6.17 -8.08
CA ASN A 12 3.26 6.48 -9.31
C ASN A 12 3.65 5.17 -10.01
N ASN A 13 2.94 4.84 -11.07
CA ASN A 13 3.17 3.58 -11.77
C ASN A 13 4.52 3.52 -12.47
N LYS A 14 5.06 4.66 -12.85
CA LYS A 14 6.34 4.69 -13.53
C LYS A 14 7.48 4.44 -12.55
N LYS A 15 7.40 5.03 -11.38
CA LYS A 15 8.43 4.88 -10.35
C LYS A 15 8.19 3.65 -9.48
N GLY A 16 6.96 3.15 -9.47
CA GLY A 16 6.63 1.93 -8.76
C GLY A 16 6.46 2.09 -7.27
N PHE A 17 6.05 3.26 -6.79
CA PHE A 17 5.80 3.46 -5.37
C PHE A 17 4.73 4.52 -5.15
N GLY A 18 4.22 4.55 -3.93
CA GLY A 18 3.23 5.51 -3.55
C GLY A 18 3.01 5.49 -2.05
N PHE A 19 1.89 6.05 -1.63
CA PHE A 19 1.53 6.12 -0.23
C PHE A 19 0.09 5.67 -0.02
N ILE A 20 -0.14 5.00 1.09
CA ILE A 20 -1.46 4.55 1.50
C ILE A 20 -1.79 5.28 2.80
N GLU A 21 -2.99 5.87 2.85
CA GLU A 21 -3.48 6.50 4.05
C GLU A 21 -4.19 5.43 4.89
N ARG A 22 -3.68 5.18 6.10
CA ARG A 22 -4.24 4.16 6.97
C ARG A 22 -5.55 4.64 7.57
N SER A 23 -6.47 3.71 7.77
CA SER A 23 -7.74 4.05 8.43
C SER A 23 -7.51 4.50 9.87
N SER A 24 -6.43 4.05 10.48
CA SER A 24 -6.07 4.46 11.84
C SER A 24 -5.32 5.79 11.89
N GLY A 25 -5.00 6.36 10.73
CA GLY A 25 -4.30 7.63 10.62
C GLY A 25 -2.85 7.47 10.18
N GLY A 26 -2.34 8.48 9.52
CA GLY A 26 -0.97 8.47 9.02
C GLY A 26 -0.81 7.76 7.69
N ASP A 27 0.27 8.07 7.00
CA ASP A 27 0.56 7.50 5.69
C ASP A 27 1.66 6.45 5.82
N VAL A 28 1.60 5.44 4.95
CA VAL A 28 2.66 4.44 4.86
C VAL A 28 3.13 4.33 3.42
N PHE A 29 4.42 4.08 3.27
CA PHE A 29 5.04 3.90 1.97
C PHE A 29 4.66 2.52 1.42
N VAL A 30 4.43 2.47 0.11
CA VAL A 30 4.17 1.19 -0.58
C VAL A 30 4.97 1.16 -1.87
N HIS A 31 5.60 0.01 -2.12
CA HIS A 31 6.34 -0.24 -3.36
C HIS A 31 5.59 -1.29 -4.16
N TYR A 32 5.71 -1.22 -5.50
CA TYR A 32 4.95 -2.15 -6.34
C TYR A 32 5.27 -3.62 -6.03
N SER A 33 6.47 -3.91 -5.57
CA SER A 33 6.85 -5.27 -5.21
C SER A 33 6.09 -5.79 -3.99
N ALA A 34 5.48 -4.90 -3.22
CA ALA A 34 4.70 -5.29 -2.06
C ALA A 34 3.24 -5.57 -2.41
N ILE A 35 2.84 -5.32 -3.64
CA ILE A 35 1.46 -5.52 -4.06
C ILE A 35 1.26 -6.97 -4.47
N VAL A 36 0.26 -7.61 -3.88
CA VAL A 36 -0.10 -8.99 -4.20
C VAL A 36 -1.27 -8.95 -5.18
N SER A 37 -1.00 -9.33 -6.41
CA SER A 37 -2.01 -9.23 -7.45
C SER A 37 -1.71 -10.25 -8.55
N ASP A 38 -2.77 -10.77 -9.17
CA ASP A 38 -2.64 -11.73 -10.26
C ASP A 38 -2.42 -11.07 -11.62
N GLY A 39 -2.37 -9.76 -11.64
CA GLY A 39 -2.19 -9.04 -12.89
C GLY A 39 -1.28 -7.87 -12.68
N TYR A 40 -1.78 -6.70 -12.97
CA TYR A 40 -0.99 -5.49 -12.80
C TYR A 40 -0.73 -5.19 -11.34
N LYS A 41 0.53 -4.99 -11.01
CA LYS A 41 0.91 -4.58 -9.66
C LYS A 41 0.85 -3.06 -9.59
N THR A 42 -0.36 -2.55 -9.64
CA THR A 42 -0.59 -1.11 -9.64
C THR A 42 -1.78 -0.76 -8.76
N LEU A 43 -1.74 0.45 -8.25
CA LEU A 43 -2.81 0.98 -7.42
C LEU A 43 -3.28 2.30 -8.00
N LYS A 44 -4.52 2.65 -7.70
CA LYS A 44 -5.08 3.92 -8.12
C LYS A 44 -5.46 4.73 -6.91
N GLU A 45 -5.41 6.03 -7.04
CA GLU A 45 -5.81 6.93 -5.97
C GLU A 45 -7.24 6.62 -5.53
N GLY A 46 -7.42 6.45 -4.23
CA GLY A 46 -8.72 6.16 -3.66
C GLY A 46 -9.06 4.69 -3.56
N ASP A 47 -8.22 3.80 -4.10
CA ASP A 47 -8.46 2.36 -3.97
C ASP A 47 -8.40 1.94 -2.51
N SER A 48 -9.33 1.08 -2.11
CA SER A 48 -9.29 0.47 -0.78
C SER A 48 -8.38 -0.74 -0.83
N VAL A 49 -7.49 -0.82 0.14
CA VAL A 49 -6.51 -1.90 0.19
C VAL A 49 -6.38 -2.43 1.61
N GLU A 50 -5.92 -3.68 1.69
CA GLU A 50 -5.58 -4.33 2.94
C GLU A 50 -4.09 -4.65 2.88
N PHE A 51 -3.40 -4.43 3.98
CA PHE A 51 -1.95 -4.59 3.96
C PHE A 51 -1.42 -4.85 5.36
N THR A 52 -0.17 -5.29 5.43
CA THR A 52 0.54 -5.49 6.69
C THR A 52 1.58 -4.39 6.84
N ILE A 53 1.70 -3.86 8.05
CA ILE A 53 2.70 -2.82 8.34
C ILE A 53 4.00 -3.48 8.74
N THR A 54 5.10 -3.05 8.11
CA THR A 54 6.43 -3.44 8.52
C THR A 54 7.27 -2.20 8.71
N GLN A 55 8.33 -2.32 9.50
CA GLN A 55 9.24 -1.20 9.71
C GLN A 55 10.42 -1.34 8.77
N GLY A 56 10.60 -0.36 7.91
CA GLY A 56 11.70 -0.34 6.96
C GLY A 56 12.70 0.73 7.31
N PRO A 57 13.76 0.88 6.49
CA PRO A 57 14.80 1.87 6.73
C PRO A 57 14.28 3.31 6.76
N LYS A 58 13.21 3.58 6.06
CA LYS A 58 12.64 4.92 5.97
C LYS A 58 11.40 5.10 6.84
N GLY A 59 11.12 4.13 7.71
CA GLY A 59 9.95 4.15 8.56
C GLY A 59 8.99 3.03 8.22
N PHE A 60 7.72 3.23 8.52
CA PHE A 60 6.72 2.19 8.25
C PHE A 60 6.45 2.07 6.76
N GLN A 61 6.26 0.84 6.33
CA GLN A 61 5.89 0.56 4.95
C GLN A 61 4.87 -0.55 4.89
N ALA A 62 4.10 -0.57 3.81
CA ALA A 62 3.06 -1.57 3.61
C ALA A 62 3.64 -2.77 2.86
N GLU A 63 3.22 -3.95 3.25
CA GLU A 63 3.58 -5.19 2.58
C GLU A 63 2.34 -6.04 2.41
N ASN A 64 2.40 -6.99 1.48
CA ASN A 64 1.28 -7.88 1.17
C ASN A 64 0.02 -7.08 0.90
N VAL A 65 0.17 -6.05 0.08
CA VAL A 65 -0.92 -5.13 -0.22
C VAL A 65 -1.87 -5.81 -1.20
N GLU A 66 -3.14 -5.90 -0.80
CA GLU A 66 -4.18 -6.49 -1.65
C GLU A 66 -5.29 -5.49 -1.84
N LYS A 67 -5.72 -5.36 -3.09
CA LYS A 67 -6.86 -4.53 -3.42
C LYS A 67 -8.13 -5.17 -2.91
N MET A 68 -8.96 -4.37 -2.28
CA MET A 68 -10.26 -4.84 -1.83
C MET A 68 -11.28 -4.58 -2.92
N ALA A 69 -12.10 -5.57 -3.15
CA ALA A 69 -13.14 -5.48 -4.18
C ALA A 69 -14.25 -4.51 -3.77
#